data_4a002f121a041eec5b5dd0bd30b0650d
#
_entry.id   4a002f121a041eec5b5dd0bd30b0650d
#
_cell.length_a   1.000
_cell.length_b   1.000
_cell.length_c   1.000
_cell.angle_alpha   90.00
_cell.angle_beta   90.00
_cell.angle_gamma   90.00
#
_symmetry.space_group_name_H-M   'P 1'
#
loop_
_entity.id
_entity.type
_entity.pdbx_description
1 polymer ?
#
loop_
_entity_poly.entity_id
_entity_poly.type
_entity_poly.pdbx_seq_one_letter_code
_entity_poly.pdbx_strand_id
1 'polypeptide(L)'
;MSVQIYFFFFKQTKIKPQIHIFIPLLAGWATKSSNSVGQALFSTYLCKSTLHPAPLMPHPLVSIILTVHNRADRVAESLRSLLAQTYRPLEIIVVDNASSDDSKKMCQATVQHWQTEHPDSELSIQLLDEMQRGASAARNCGLRAAHGQWVAFFDDDDTMSPDFASEMLRAAHKKPNARWVVARTRMVFGDGRERVRDGWPSPTLTDHILGCLISTQSFMTQRDLLLHIGGWDAALPCWNDYEVGVRLLLNEAPPAWCQGVFHRIYQHADSITGEALADKLPKIVQTLNSISRTLNTHAAPHAARVALAYRCAIVCGQLQCTAAPELARQLHAATSPLRAPLSPLQRGLARAFRWLSAQGIRGVWRAARWCLPND
;
A
#
# COMPACT_ATOMS: atom_id res chain seq x y z
N MET A 1 32.92 -37.14 7.75
CA MET A 1 32.36 -36.55 6.53
C MET A 1 31.80 -35.18 6.90
N SER A 2 32.58 -34.14 6.61
CA SER A 2 32.31 -32.77 7.01
C SER A 2 31.49 -32.10 5.93
N VAL A 3 30.31 -31.56 6.26
CA VAL A 3 29.54 -30.73 5.37
C VAL A 3 29.95 -29.27 5.63
N GLN A 4 30.70 -28.70 4.70
CA GLN A 4 31.04 -27.28 4.69
C GLN A 4 29.83 -26.50 4.19
N ILE A 5 29.29 -25.65 5.05
CA ILE A 5 28.27 -24.63 4.69
C ILE A 5 29.02 -23.46 4.10
N TYR A 6 28.88 -23.24 2.79
CA TYR A 6 29.39 -22.07 2.10
C TYR A 6 28.46 -20.86 2.40
N PHE A 7 28.98 -19.92 3.18
CA PHE A 7 28.44 -18.57 3.26
C PHE A 7 28.84 -17.78 2.02
N PHE A 8 27.93 -17.53 1.11
CA PHE A 8 28.13 -16.57 0.03
C PHE A 8 27.79 -15.16 0.54
N PHE A 9 28.84 -14.41 0.88
CA PHE A 9 28.75 -12.95 1.05
C PHE A 9 28.72 -12.28 -0.32
N PHE A 10 27.58 -11.80 -0.77
CA PHE A 10 27.53 -10.84 -1.86
C PHE A 10 27.96 -9.47 -1.33
N LYS A 11 29.21 -9.10 -1.57
CA LYS A 11 29.63 -7.69 -1.56
C LYS A 11 28.91 -6.96 -2.68
N GLN A 12 28.01 -6.06 -2.34
CA GLN A 12 27.48 -5.10 -3.29
C GLN A 12 28.61 -4.13 -3.70
N THR A 13 29.19 -4.35 -4.84
CA THR A 13 30.00 -3.36 -5.52
C THR A 13 29.06 -2.25 -6.05
N LYS A 14 29.27 -1.04 -5.52
CA LYS A 14 28.65 0.19 -6.03
C LYS A 14 29.15 0.44 -7.45
N ILE A 15 28.38 0.07 -8.46
CA ILE A 15 28.60 0.52 -9.83
C ILE A 15 27.88 1.87 -9.95
N LYS A 16 28.64 2.95 -9.83
CA LYS A 16 28.20 4.27 -10.31
C LYS A 16 28.17 4.23 -11.84
N PRO A 17 27.15 4.78 -12.51
CA PRO A 17 27.14 4.84 -13.97
C PRO A 17 28.25 5.77 -14.45
N GLN A 18 29.31 5.21 -15.05
CA GLN A 18 30.37 5.95 -15.71
C GLN A 18 29.97 6.34 -17.16
N ILE A 19 28.80 6.97 -17.31
CA ILE A 19 28.38 7.43 -18.63
C ILE A 19 29.03 8.76 -19.02
N HIS A 20 29.45 9.57 -18.04
CA HIS A 20 30.05 10.89 -18.31
C HIS A 20 31.55 10.89 -18.74
N ILE A 21 32.25 9.76 -18.64
CA ILE A 21 33.67 9.69 -18.98
C ILE A 21 33.91 9.22 -20.43
N PHE A 22 32.95 8.58 -21.07
CA PHE A 22 33.10 8.06 -22.44
C PHE A 22 32.89 9.11 -23.54
N ILE A 23 32.14 10.16 -23.30
CA ILE A 23 31.82 11.19 -24.31
C ILE A 23 33.06 12.02 -24.71
N PRO A 24 33.94 12.47 -23.78
CA PRO A 24 35.16 13.17 -24.16
C PRO A 24 36.20 12.32 -24.88
N LEU A 25 36.26 11.02 -24.59
CA LEU A 25 37.19 10.09 -25.25
C LEU A 25 36.79 9.77 -26.69
N LEU A 26 35.51 9.65 -27.00
CA LEU A 26 34.99 9.45 -28.35
C LEU A 26 35.08 10.72 -29.20
N ALA A 27 34.88 11.89 -28.60
CA ALA A 27 35.06 13.16 -29.27
C ALA A 27 36.54 13.41 -29.66
N GLY A 28 37.48 13.07 -28.79
CA GLY A 28 38.93 13.17 -29.04
C GLY A 28 39.42 12.17 -30.10
N TRP A 29 38.72 11.04 -30.28
CA TRP A 29 39.05 10.05 -31.33
C TRP A 29 38.51 10.43 -32.69
N ALA A 30 37.30 10.97 -32.78
CA ALA A 30 36.67 11.41 -34.01
C ALA A 30 37.38 12.60 -34.68
N THR A 31 38.03 13.46 -33.94
CA THR A 31 38.81 14.63 -34.45
C THR A 31 40.21 14.24 -34.97
N LYS A 32 40.69 13.02 -34.69
CA LYS A 32 42.00 12.52 -35.16
C LYS A 32 41.91 11.50 -36.29
N SER A 33 40.70 11.06 -36.64
CA SER A 33 40.52 10.07 -37.70
C SER A 33 40.15 10.75 -39.02
N SER A 34 41.05 10.68 -39.99
CA SER A 34 40.85 11.16 -41.35
C SER A 34 40.06 10.18 -42.23
N ASN A 35 39.48 9.11 -41.69
CA ASN A 35 38.75 8.10 -42.43
C ASN A 35 37.25 8.41 -42.54
N SER A 36 36.73 8.40 -43.76
CA SER A 36 35.30 8.62 -44.11
C SER A 36 34.32 7.70 -43.31
N VAL A 37 34.76 6.53 -42.90
CA VAL A 37 33.97 5.58 -42.10
C VAL A 37 33.73 6.08 -40.66
N GLY A 38 34.74 6.75 -40.06
CA GLY A 38 34.60 7.34 -38.70
C GLY A 38 33.64 8.51 -38.67
N GLN A 39 33.64 9.34 -39.75
CA GLN A 39 32.70 10.46 -39.87
C GLN A 39 31.27 9.99 -40.18
N ALA A 40 31.09 8.93 -40.93
CA ALA A 40 29.80 8.34 -41.24
C ALA A 40 29.18 7.70 -39.96
N LEU A 41 29.99 7.00 -39.15
CA LEU A 41 29.53 6.43 -37.87
C LEU A 41 29.17 7.51 -36.83
N PHE A 42 29.94 8.60 -36.77
CA PHE A 42 29.65 9.73 -35.88
C PHE A 42 28.40 10.49 -36.32
N SER A 43 28.21 10.71 -37.62
CA SER A 43 26.99 11.31 -38.18
C SER A 43 25.75 10.42 -37.96
N THR A 44 25.90 9.09 -38.09
CA THR A 44 24.81 8.13 -37.84
C THR A 44 24.47 8.03 -36.36
N TYR A 45 25.46 8.20 -35.47
CA TYR A 45 25.23 8.22 -34.01
C TYR A 45 24.57 9.53 -33.57
N LEU A 46 24.98 10.68 -34.14
CA LEU A 46 24.34 11.97 -33.88
C LEU A 46 22.91 12.03 -34.48
N CYS A 47 22.66 11.42 -35.63
CA CYS A 47 21.34 11.36 -36.22
C CYS A 47 20.39 10.40 -35.47
N LYS A 48 20.92 9.38 -34.78
CA LYS A 48 20.15 8.51 -33.87
C LYS A 48 20.01 9.07 -32.45
N SER A 49 20.83 10.05 -32.08
CA SER A 49 20.75 10.76 -30.82
C SER A 49 19.98 12.09 -30.89
N THR A 50 19.24 12.35 -31.95
CA THR A 50 18.08 13.24 -31.84
C THR A 50 17.15 12.58 -30.83
N LEU A 51 17.31 12.97 -29.58
CA LEU A 51 16.34 12.78 -28.51
C LEU A 51 15.01 13.31 -29.10
N HIS A 52 14.23 12.41 -29.69
CA HIS A 52 12.80 12.65 -29.75
C HIS A 52 12.42 12.89 -28.29
N PRO A 53 11.83 14.05 -27.93
CA PRO A 53 11.27 14.19 -26.60
C PRO A 53 10.43 12.93 -26.42
N ALA A 54 10.72 12.16 -25.35
CA ALA A 54 9.90 11.00 -25.03
C ALA A 54 8.45 11.47 -25.16
N PRO A 55 7.57 10.71 -25.87
CA PRO A 55 6.20 11.14 -26.06
C PRO A 55 5.71 11.61 -24.71
N LEU A 56 5.18 12.83 -24.63
CA LEU A 56 4.62 13.40 -23.40
C LEU A 56 3.66 12.35 -22.90
N MET A 57 4.09 11.63 -21.86
CA MET A 57 3.24 10.61 -21.24
C MET A 57 1.97 11.32 -20.83
N PRO A 58 0.79 10.87 -21.23
CA PRO A 58 -0.44 11.52 -20.83
C PRO A 58 -0.41 11.64 -19.30
N HIS A 59 -0.58 12.86 -18.80
CA HIS A 59 -0.69 13.12 -17.38
C HIS A 59 -2.11 12.71 -16.93
N PRO A 60 -2.31 11.47 -16.45
CA PRO A 60 -3.64 11.03 -16.07
C PRO A 60 -4.14 11.82 -14.87
N LEU A 61 -5.41 12.19 -14.85
CA LEU A 61 -6.02 12.77 -13.67
C LEU A 61 -5.91 11.78 -12.49
N VAL A 62 -5.42 12.26 -11.36
CA VAL A 62 -5.36 11.51 -10.09
C VAL A 62 -6.42 12.07 -9.15
N SER A 63 -7.20 11.21 -8.51
CA SER A 63 -8.11 11.57 -7.42
C SER A 63 -7.53 11.10 -6.10
N ILE A 64 -7.38 12.01 -5.13
CA ILE A 64 -7.04 11.65 -3.75
C ILE A 64 -8.29 11.84 -2.89
N ILE A 65 -8.73 10.77 -2.26
CA ILE A 65 -9.95 10.73 -1.44
C ILE A 65 -9.54 10.76 0.04
N LEU A 66 -9.90 11.84 0.73
CA LEU A 66 -9.71 12.02 2.17
C LEU A 66 -11.02 11.68 2.89
N THR A 67 -10.99 10.72 3.81
CA THR A 67 -12.15 10.38 4.64
C THR A 67 -11.99 11.00 6.01
N VAL A 68 -13.04 11.69 6.49
CA VAL A 68 -13.01 12.48 7.72
C VAL A 68 -14.12 12.03 8.67
N HIS A 69 -13.75 11.78 9.95
CA HIS A 69 -14.73 11.49 10.99
C HIS A 69 -14.23 11.89 12.37
N ASN A 70 -14.80 12.97 12.96
CA ASN A 70 -14.47 13.44 14.31
C ASN A 70 -12.96 13.64 14.53
N ARG A 71 -12.34 14.52 13.73
CA ARG A 71 -10.92 14.87 13.71
C ARG A 71 -10.68 16.38 13.59
N ALA A 72 -11.53 17.20 14.22
CA ALA A 72 -11.41 18.66 14.12
C ALA A 72 -10.00 19.18 14.52
N ASP A 73 -9.30 18.48 15.40
CA ASP A 73 -7.96 18.80 15.89
C ASP A 73 -6.83 18.53 14.88
N ARG A 74 -7.04 17.65 13.88
CA ARG A 74 -5.96 17.14 13.01
C ARG A 74 -6.24 17.26 11.52
N VAL A 75 -7.50 17.21 11.12
CA VAL A 75 -7.88 17.16 9.71
C VAL A 75 -7.30 18.31 8.87
N ALA A 76 -7.09 19.48 9.47
CA ALA A 76 -6.49 20.61 8.76
C ALA A 76 -5.04 20.35 8.32
N GLU A 77 -4.25 19.65 9.13
CA GLU A 77 -2.88 19.27 8.78
C GLU A 77 -2.86 18.23 7.66
N SER A 78 -3.69 17.18 7.80
CA SER A 78 -3.84 16.14 6.78
C SER A 78 -4.26 16.75 5.44
N LEU A 79 -5.29 17.59 5.44
CA LEU A 79 -5.79 18.23 4.22
C LEU A 79 -4.76 19.16 3.59
N ARG A 80 -4.02 19.99 4.38
CA ARG A 80 -2.93 20.82 3.85
C ARG A 80 -1.85 19.98 3.18
N SER A 81 -1.52 18.80 3.70
CA SER A 81 -0.54 17.90 3.09
C SER A 81 -0.98 17.40 1.71
N LEU A 82 -2.29 17.19 1.51
CA LEU A 82 -2.86 16.83 0.20
C LEU A 82 -2.89 18.02 -0.75
N LEU A 83 -3.25 19.21 -0.26
CA LEU A 83 -3.26 20.45 -1.04
C LEU A 83 -1.85 20.81 -1.54
N ALA A 84 -0.81 20.41 -0.83
CA ALA A 84 0.60 20.63 -1.18
C ALA A 84 1.13 19.67 -2.27
N GLN A 85 0.31 18.75 -2.82
CA GLN A 85 0.76 17.88 -3.91
C GLN A 85 1.21 18.68 -5.14
N THR A 86 2.35 18.32 -5.70
CA THR A 86 2.95 19.00 -6.85
C THR A 86 2.47 18.47 -8.19
N TYR A 87 1.90 17.27 -8.22
CA TYR A 87 1.39 16.65 -9.46
C TYR A 87 0.11 17.34 -9.95
N ARG A 88 0.02 17.53 -11.28
CA ARG A 88 -1.19 17.99 -11.99
C ARG A 88 -1.39 17.14 -13.26
N PRO A 89 -2.64 16.86 -13.70
CA PRO A 89 -3.91 17.27 -13.08
C PRO A 89 -4.25 16.40 -11.85
N LEU A 90 -4.83 17.03 -10.83
CA LEU A 90 -5.18 16.42 -9.55
C LEU A 90 -6.57 16.90 -9.08
N GLU A 91 -7.37 16.00 -8.51
CA GLU A 91 -8.55 16.35 -7.72
C GLU A 91 -8.43 15.80 -6.30
N ILE A 92 -8.93 16.53 -5.32
CA ILE A 92 -9.04 16.12 -3.93
C ILE A 92 -10.52 16.05 -3.58
N ILE A 93 -10.96 14.89 -3.06
CA ILE A 93 -12.33 14.65 -2.64
C ILE A 93 -12.32 14.41 -1.15
N VAL A 94 -12.83 15.36 -0.39
CA VAL A 94 -12.99 15.28 1.06
C VAL A 94 -14.37 14.75 1.36
N VAL A 95 -14.48 13.66 2.09
CA VAL A 95 -15.75 13.02 2.45
C VAL A 95 -15.91 13.06 3.96
N ASP A 96 -16.79 13.92 4.46
CA ASP A 96 -17.20 13.92 5.86
C ASP A 96 -18.14 12.76 6.13
N ASN A 97 -17.72 11.85 7.01
CA ASN A 97 -18.48 10.63 7.35
C ASN A 97 -19.31 10.83 8.61
N ALA A 98 -20.31 11.70 8.53
CA ALA A 98 -21.24 12.02 9.62
C ALA A 98 -20.50 12.45 10.92
N SER A 99 -19.57 13.40 10.80
CA SER A 99 -18.90 14.01 11.96
C SER A 99 -19.90 14.78 12.83
N SER A 100 -19.72 14.69 14.14
CA SER A 100 -20.52 15.41 15.13
C SER A 100 -19.77 16.59 15.77
N ASP A 101 -18.48 16.72 15.48
CA ASP A 101 -17.62 17.83 15.89
C ASP A 101 -17.42 18.86 14.77
N ASP A 102 -16.48 19.77 14.93
CA ASP A 102 -16.20 20.82 13.94
C ASP A 102 -15.33 20.37 12.75
N SER A 103 -15.09 19.07 12.55
CA SER A 103 -14.25 18.54 11.44
C SER A 103 -14.67 19.09 10.08
N LYS A 104 -15.96 19.05 9.76
CA LYS A 104 -16.48 19.56 8.49
C LYS A 104 -16.19 21.05 8.31
N LYS A 105 -16.39 21.87 9.35
CA LYS A 105 -16.09 23.31 9.33
C LYS A 105 -14.59 23.56 9.13
N MET A 106 -13.74 22.75 9.78
CA MET A 106 -12.29 22.83 9.63
C MET A 106 -11.86 22.51 8.19
N CYS A 107 -12.45 21.50 7.56
CA CYS A 107 -12.21 21.20 6.15
C CYS A 107 -12.61 22.38 5.25
N GLN A 108 -13.83 22.92 5.43
CA GLN A 108 -14.32 24.06 4.65
C GLN A 108 -13.41 25.29 4.79
N ALA A 109 -13.03 25.65 6.02
CA ALA A 109 -12.13 26.76 6.28
C ALA A 109 -10.74 26.55 5.67
N THR A 110 -10.20 25.34 5.76
CA THR A 110 -8.89 25.01 5.18
C THR A 110 -8.90 25.12 3.65
N VAL A 111 -9.94 24.60 2.99
CA VAL A 111 -10.12 24.70 1.54
C VAL A 111 -10.28 26.15 1.10
N GLN A 112 -11.14 26.90 1.78
CA GLN A 112 -11.39 28.32 1.46
C GLN A 112 -10.11 29.16 1.59
N HIS A 113 -9.37 28.98 2.66
CA HIS A 113 -8.08 29.66 2.86
C HIS A 113 -7.11 29.33 1.73
N TRP A 114 -6.94 28.05 1.42
CA TRP A 114 -6.05 27.62 0.34
C TRP A 114 -6.45 28.18 -1.03
N GLN A 115 -7.75 28.19 -1.37
CA GLN A 115 -8.27 28.76 -2.62
C GLN A 115 -8.01 30.28 -2.71
N THR A 116 -8.06 30.99 -1.58
CA THR A 116 -7.75 32.41 -1.51
C THR A 116 -6.28 32.68 -1.80
N GLU A 117 -5.39 31.81 -1.32
CA GLU A 117 -3.93 31.94 -1.56
C GLU A 117 -3.52 31.46 -2.96
N HIS A 118 -4.34 30.61 -3.61
CA HIS A 118 -4.02 29.97 -4.89
C HIS A 118 -5.20 30.10 -5.88
N PRO A 119 -5.60 31.34 -6.26
CA PRO A 119 -6.81 31.57 -7.08
C PRO A 119 -6.69 30.95 -8.48
N ASP A 120 -5.49 30.85 -9.04
CA ASP A 120 -5.24 30.33 -10.38
C ASP A 120 -4.89 28.82 -10.37
N SER A 121 -5.14 28.12 -9.27
CA SER A 121 -4.79 26.71 -9.16
C SER A 121 -5.70 25.82 -10.00
N GLU A 122 -5.11 24.92 -10.77
CA GLU A 122 -5.81 23.86 -11.51
C GLU A 122 -6.26 22.68 -10.64
N LEU A 123 -6.10 22.77 -9.30
CA LEU A 123 -6.53 21.73 -8.38
C LEU A 123 -8.05 21.79 -8.17
N SER A 124 -8.73 20.69 -8.52
CA SER A 124 -10.16 20.52 -8.22
C SER A 124 -10.33 20.00 -6.80
N ILE A 125 -11.24 20.61 -6.03
CA ILE A 125 -11.54 20.20 -4.65
C ILE A 125 -13.04 20.04 -4.50
N GLN A 126 -13.48 18.89 -3.98
CA GLN A 126 -14.87 18.59 -3.66
C GLN A 126 -15.02 18.25 -2.17
N LEU A 127 -16.09 18.72 -1.55
CA LEU A 127 -16.48 18.33 -0.19
C LEU A 127 -17.84 17.62 -0.28
N LEU A 128 -17.88 16.39 0.25
CA LEU A 128 -19.05 15.52 0.21
C LEU A 128 -19.43 15.07 1.63
N ASP A 129 -20.69 14.73 1.79
CA ASP A 129 -21.20 14.11 3.02
C ASP A 129 -21.55 12.64 2.76
N GLU A 130 -21.14 11.74 3.65
CA GLU A 130 -21.55 10.35 3.67
C GLU A 130 -22.19 10.02 5.02
N MET A 131 -23.50 9.79 5.02
CA MET A 131 -24.27 9.56 6.24
C MET A 131 -24.16 8.12 6.75
N GLN A 132 -23.82 7.16 5.88
CA GLN A 132 -23.54 5.80 6.31
C GLN A 132 -22.17 5.77 7.01
N ARG A 133 -22.19 5.61 8.33
CA ARG A 133 -20.97 5.53 9.12
C ARG A 133 -20.07 4.38 8.72
N GLY A 134 -18.77 4.64 8.67
CA GLY A 134 -17.72 3.66 8.38
C GLY A 134 -16.75 4.12 7.28
N ALA A 135 -15.46 3.96 7.52
CA ALA A 135 -14.42 4.39 6.59
C ALA A 135 -14.58 3.81 5.18
N SER A 136 -15.04 2.54 5.05
CA SER A 136 -15.32 1.92 3.75
C SER A 136 -16.47 2.61 3.01
N ALA A 137 -17.53 3.03 3.71
CA ALA A 137 -18.66 3.76 3.11
C ALA A 137 -18.20 5.13 2.58
N ALA A 138 -17.43 5.87 3.39
CA ALA A 138 -16.87 7.15 3.01
C ALA A 138 -15.90 7.03 1.82
N ARG A 139 -15.00 6.03 1.82
CA ARG A 139 -14.11 5.79 0.69
C ARG A 139 -14.87 5.43 -0.60
N ASN A 140 -15.94 4.66 -0.50
CA ASN A 140 -16.81 4.34 -1.63
C ASN A 140 -17.59 5.57 -2.13
N CYS A 141 -18.03 6.47 -1.25
CA CYS A 141 -18.64 7.73 -1.64
C CYS A 141 -17.66 8.54 -2.49
N GLY A 142 -16.45 8.77 -2.01
CA GLY A 142 -15.40 9.46 -2.77
C GLY A 142 -15.01 8.73 -4.06
N LEU A 143 -14.92 7.39 -4.06
CA LEU A 143 -14.61 6.58 -5.26
C LEU A 143 -15.66 6.75 -6.36
N ARG A 144 -16.94 6.84 -6.00
CA ARG A 144 -18.04 7.09 -6.97
C ARG A 144 -17.94 8.49 -7.57
N ALA A 145 -17.59 9.48 -6.76
CA ALA A 145 -17.47 10.88 -7.17
C ALA A 145 -16.16 11.18 -7.94
N ALA A 146 -15.14 10.33 -7.79
CA ALA A 146 -13.85 10.51 -8.43
C ALA A 146 -13.95 10.46 -9.97
N HIS A 147 -13.23 11.35 -10.65
CA HIS A 147 -13.11 11.39 -12.12
C HIS A 147 -11.72 10.94 -12.59
N GLY A 148 -10.75 10.86 -11.68
CA GLY A 148 -9.39 10.47 -11.99
C GLY A 148 -9.27 9.06 -12.54
N GLN A 149 -8.37 8.87 -13.48
CA GLN A 149 -8.00 7.54 -13.97
C GLN A 149 -7.35 6.71 -12.85
N TRP A 150 -6.64 7.38 -11.95
CA TRP A 150 -6.00 6.80 -10.79
C TRP A 150 -6.62 7.34 -9.51
N VAL A 151 -6.78 6.48 -8.51
CA VAL A 151 -7.33 6.84 -7.20
C VAL A 151 -6.41 6.42 -6.07
N ALA A 152 -6.29 7.26 -5.06
CA ALA A 152 -5.63 6.99 -3.78
C ALA A 152 -6.55 7.38 -2.63
N PHE A 153 -6.34 6.79 -1.45
CA PHE A 153 -7.14 7.03 -0.26
C PHE A 153 -6.25 7.50 0.88
N PHE A 154 -6.79 8.40 1.69
CA PHE A 154 -6.06 8.97 2.80
C PHE A 154 -6.95 9.15 4.02
N ASP A 155 -6.38 9.01 5.20
CA ASP A 155 -7.09 9.17 6.46
C ASP A 155 -6.81 10.56 7.06
N ASP A 156 -7.70 11.06 7.92
CA ASP A 156 -7.77 12.44 8.41
C ASP A 156 -6.79 12.77 9.54
N ASP A 157 -5.95 11.81 9.92
CA ASP A 157 -4.95 11.91 10.99
C ASP A 157 -3.52 11.67 10.52
N ASP A 158 -3.30 11.55 9.20
CA ASP A 158 -2.02 11.24 8.58
C ASP A 158 -1.49 12.41 7.71
N THR A 159 -0.22 12.35 7.28
CA THR A 159 0.36 13.34 6.36
C THR A 159 0.99 12.70 5.13
N MET A 160 0.86 13.39 3.99
CA MET A 160 1.36 12.95 2.69
C MET A 160 2.50 13.85 2.21
N SER A 161 3.54 13.26 1.62
CA SER A 161 4.63 13.99 0.96
C SER A 161 4.15 14.64 -0.33
N PRO A 162 4.61 15.85 -0.68
CA PRO A 162 4.14 16.59 -1.87
C PRO A 162 4.36 15.87 -3.21
N ASP A 163 5.26 14.91 -3.26
CA ASP A 163 5.62 14.15 -4.47
C ASP A 163 4.93 12.77 -4.57
N PHE A 164 4.01 12.44 -3.66
CA PHE A 164 3.37 11.12 -3.62
C PHE A 164 2.75 10.73 -4.96
N ALA A 165 1.85 11.55 -5.52
CA ALA A 165 1.13 11.21 -6.74
C ALA A 165 2.08 11.02 -7.94
N SER A 166 3.07 11.89 -8.11
CA SER A 166 4.06 11.82 -9.19
C SER A 166 4.94 10.58 -9.09
N GLU A 167 5.42 10.23 -7.88
CA GLU A 167 6.28 9.09 -7.65
C GLU A 167 5.54 7.76 -7.82
N MET A 168 4.27 7.69 -7.38
CA MET A 168 3.43 6.52 -7.59
C MET A 168 3.16 6.27 -9.07
N LEU A 169 2.81 7.31 -9.84
CA LEU A 169 2.64 7.20 -11.29
C LEU A 169 3.94 6.80 -11.99
N ARG A 170 5.06 7.39 -11.58
CA ARG A 170 6.38 7.03 -12.12
C ARG A 170 6.71 5.56 -11.89
N ALA A 171 6.37 5.02 -10.73
CA ALA A 171 6.56 3.60 -10.45
C ALA A 171 5.61 2.71 -11.28
N ALA A 172 4.35 3.11 -11.45
CA ALA A 172 3.40 2.42 -12.32
C ALA A 172 3.88 2.36 -13.77
N HIS A 173 4.37 3.46 -14.32
CA HIS A 173 4.89 3.53 -15.69
C HIS A 173 6.13 2.65 -15.93
N LYS A 174 6.95 2.40 -14.91
CA LYS A 174 8.13 1.52 -15.02
C LYS A 174 7.78 0.04 -15.14
N LYS A 175 6.57 -0.35 -14.79
CA LYS A 175 6.09 -1.73 -14.89
C LYS A 175 5.01 -1.80 -15.99
N PRO A 176 5.28 -2.46 -17.12
CA PRO A 176 4.30 -2.58 -18.20
C PRO A 176 2.96 -3.13 -17.67
N ASN A 177 1.86 -2.52 -18.10
CA ASN A 177 0.50 -2.91 -17.74
C ASN A 177 0.17 -2.89 -16.25
N ALA A 178 0.95 -2.20 -15.41
CA ALA A 178 0.60 -2.05 -14.00
C ALA A 178 -0.66 -1.19 -13.87
N ARG A 179 -1.69 -1.74 -13.26
CA ARG A 179 -2.96 -1.07 -12.97
C ARG A 179 -3.06 -0.57 -11.53
N TRP A 180 -2.06 -0.91 -10.70
CA TRP A 180 -1.94 -0.43 -9.33
C TRP A 180 -0.49 -0.45 -8.87
N VAL A 181 -0.21 0.33 -7.85
CA VAL A 181 1.13 0.56 -7.31
C VAL A 181 1.08 0.62 -5.79
N VAL A 182 2.11 0.11 -5.14
CA VAL A 182 2.25 0.10 -3.68
C VAL A 182 3.56 0.73 -3.28
N ALA A 183 3.54 1.57 -2.24
CA ALA A 183 4.72 2.19 -1.61
C ALA A 183 4.91 1.71 -0.18
N ARG A 184 6.06 2.04 0.40
CA ARG A 184 6.32 1.80 1.83
C ARG A 184 5.58 2.80 2.70
N THR A 185 5.27 2.38 3.92
CA THR A 185 4.59 3.19 4.93
C THR A 185 5.54 3.54 6.06
N ARG A 186 5.52 4.80 6.51
CA ARG A 186 6.18 5.23 7.74
C ARG A 186 5.16 5.31 8.87
N MET A 187 5.43 4.56 9.93
CA MET A 187 4.66 4.61 11.17
C MET A 187 5.37 5.60 12.12
N VAL A 188 4.62 6.53 12.69
CA VAL A 188 5.07 7.48 13.72
C VAL A 188 4.35 7.15 15.01
N PHE A 189 5.08 6.81 16.06
CA PHE A 189 4.52 6.43 17.36
C PHE A 189 4.39 7.64 18.27
N GLY A 190 3.48 7.57 19.25
CA GLY A 190 3.23 8.68 20.18
C GLY A 190 4.44 9.11 21.03
N ASP A 191 5.49 8.27 21.10
CA ASP A 191 6.78 8.59 21.72
C ASP A 191 7.80 9.21 20.75
N GLY A 192 7.37 9.56 19.54
CA GLY A 192 8.21 10.17 18.50
C GLY A 192 9.10 9.19 17.73
N ARG A 193 9.11 7.90 18.07
CA ARG A 193 9.83 6.90 17.28
C ARG A 193 9.18 6.73 15.91
N GLU A 194 9.98 6.60 14.88
CA GLU A 194 9.53 6.29 13.53
C GLU A 194 9.98 4.88 13.11
N ARG A 195 9.14 4.20 12.37
CA ARG A 195 9.47 2.92 11.76
C ARG A 195 8.91 2.85 10.34
N VAL A 196 9.77 2.63 9.37
CA VAL A 196 9.32 2.25 8.02
C VAL A 196 8.87 0.80 8.07
N ARG A 197 7.61 0.54 7.70
CA ARG A 197 7.16 -0.83 7.42
C ARG A 197 7.88 -1.25 6.15
N ASP A 198 8.75 -2.25 6.30
CA ASP A 198 9.38 -2.90 5.16
C ASP A 198 8.26 -3.52 4.31
N GLY A 199 7.88 -2.82 3.25
CA GLY A 199 7.08 -3.40 2.21
C GLY A 199 7.91 -4.47 1.51
N TRP A 200 7.27 -5.54 1.14
CA TRP A 200 7.88 -6.56 0.31
C TRP A 200 7.82 -6.09 -1.14
N PRO A 201 8.94 -6.03 -1.88
CA PRO A 201 8.89 -5.72 -3.30
C PRO A 201 7.96 -6.70 -4.02
N SER A 202 6.92 -6.20 -4.66
CA SER A 202 5.87 -7.03 -5.31
C SER A 202 5.26 -8.08 -4.36
N PRO A 203 4.45 -7.67 -3.37
CA PRO A 203 3.82 -8.61 -2.46
C PRO A 203 2.92 -9.58 -3.24
N THR A 204 3.09 -10.87 -2.99
CA THR A 204 2.17 -11.90 -3.48
C THR A 204 0.91 -11.94 -2.62
N LEU A 205 -0.12 -12.65 -3.08
CA LEU A 205 -1.34 -12.89 -2.30
C LEU A 205 -1.03 -13.50 -0.92
N THR A 206 -0.18 -14.53 -0.89
CA THR A 206 0.21 -15.21 0.36
C THR A 206 1.03 -14.31 1.28
N ASP A 207 1.90 -13.46 0.74
CA ASP A 207 2.66 -12.46 1.51
C ASP A 207 1.74 -11.46 2.20
N HIS A 208 0.74 -10.95 1.46
CA HIS A 208 -0.22 -10.01 2.01
C HIS A 208 -1.13 -10.67 3.05
N ILE A 209 -1.63 -11.87 2.79
CA ILE A 209 -2.43 -12.62 3.75
C ILE A 209 -1.66 -12.84 5.07
N LEU A 210 -0.39 -13.24 5.02
CA LEU A 210 0.41 -13.46 6.22
C LEU A 210 0.82 -12.17 6.93
N GLY A 211 1.23 -11.14 6.17
CA GLY A 211 1.90 -9.94 6.69
C GLY A 211 1.03 -8.69 6.77
N CYS A 212 -0.16 -8.65 6.14
CA CYS A 212 -1.00 -7.45 6.02
C CYS A 212 -0.17 -6.25 5.49
N LEU A 213 0.45 -6.42 4.30
CA LEU A 213 1.50 -5.52 3.79
C LEU A 213 0.96 -4.26 3.13
N ILE A 214 -0.27 -4.29 2.63
CA ILE A 214 -0.94 -3.19 1.95
C ILE A 214 -1.84 -2.48 2.97
N SER A 215 -1.65 -1.18 3.14
CA SER A 215 -2.50 -0.31 3.96
C SER A 215 -3.19 0.72 3.08
N THR A 216 -4.23 1.37 3.59
CA THR A 216 -5.05 2.36 2.86
C THR A 216 -4.20 3.37 2.10
N GLN A 217 -3.25 4.01 2.78
CA GLN A 217 -2.43 5.07 2.20
C GLN A 217 -1.27 4.56 1.36
N SER A 218 -0.99 3.25 1.41
CA SER A 218 0.19 2.68 0.75
C SER A 218 -0.02 2.37 -0.72
N PHE A 219 -1.23 2.42 -1.25
CA PHE A 219 -1.49 2.06 -2.64
C PHE A 219 -2.24 3.14 -3.41
N MET A 220 -2.01 3.15 -4.70
CA MET A 220 -2.77 3.88 -5.70
C MET A 220 -3.15 2.91 -6.81
N THR A 221 -4.38 2.98 -7.31
CA THR A 221 -4.90 2.04 -8.31
C THR A 221 -5.69 2.75 -9.39
N GLN A 222 -5.81 2.13 -10.57
CA GLN A 222 -6.78 2.58 -11.55
C GLN A 222 -8.18 2.49 -10.97
N ARG A 223 -8.97 3.55 -11.18
CA ARG A 223 -10.32 3.68 -10.64
C ARG A 223 -11.25 2.55 -11.12
N ASP A 224 -11.18 2.24 -12.40
CA ASP A 224 -11.99 1.18 -13.01
C ASP A 224 -11.68 -0.21 -12.43
N LEU A 225 -10.40 -0.50 -12.12
CA LEU A 225 -10.03 -1.74 -11.45
C LEU A 225 -10.70 -1.85 -10.08
N LEU A 226 -10.62 -0.79 -9.26
CA LEU A 226 -11.20 -0.82 -7.92
C LEU A 226 -12.74 -0.92 -7.97
N LEU A 227 -13.39 -0.23 -8.91
CA LEU A 227 -14.83 -0.37 -9.14
C LEU A 227 -15.20 -1.79 -9.60
N HIS A 228 -14.41 -2.37 -10.51
CA HIS A 228 -14.63 -3.73 -11.02
C HIS A 228 -14.62 -4.78 -9.91
N ILE A 229 -13.70 -4.68 -8.96
CA ILE A 229 -13.64 -5.60 -7.81
C ILE A 229 -14.64 -5.26 -6.71
N GLY A 230 -15.51 -4.25 -6.90
CA GLY A 230 -16.59 -3.90 -5.96
C GLY A 230 -16.24 -2.84 -4.91
N GLY A 231 -15.12 -2.11 -5.06
CA GLY A 231 -14.71 -1.07 -4.12
C GLY A 231 -14.33 -1.61 -2.74
N TRP A 232 -14.61 -0.83 -1.69
CA TRP A 232 -14.39 -1.21 -0.30
C TRP A 232 -15.62 -1.93 0.27
N ASP A 233 -15.41 -3.02 1.02
CA ASP A 233 -16.53 -3.70 1.69
C ASP A 233 -17.02 -2.85 2.88
N ALA A 234 -18.20 -2.21 2.70
CA ALA A 234 -18.80 -1.34 3.72
C ALA A 234 -19.30 -2.11 4.96
N ALA A 235 -19.41 -3.43 4.89
CA ALA A 235 -19.77 -4.24 6.04
C ALA A 235 -18.58 -4.47 6.98
N LEU A 236 -17.34 -4.18 6.56
CA LEU A 236 -16.14 -4.43 7.36
C LEU A 236 -15.74 -3.20 8.19
N PRO A 237 -15.84 -3.26 9.51
CA PRO A 237 -15.54 -2.12 10.39
C PRO A 237 -14.03 -1.96 10.68
N CYS A 238 -13.20 -2.98 10.41
CA CYS A 238 -11.74 -2.89 10.52
C CYS A 238 -11.04 -3.83 9.54
N TRP A 239 -9.73 -3.64 9.32
CA TRP A 239 -8.94 -4.43 8.37
C TRP A 239 -9.52 -4.44 6.95
N ASN A 240 -10.24 -3.40 6.59
CA ASN A 240 -10.82 -3.23 5.26
C ASN A 240 -9.75 -3.05 4.18
N ASP A 241 -8.60 -2.44 4.50
CA ASP A 241 -7.42 -2.38 3.66
C ASP A 241 -6.78 -3.77 3.43
N TYR A 242 -6.79 -4.61 4.46
CA TYR A 242 -6.35 -6.00 4.33
C TYR A 242 -7.24 -6.80 3.38
N GLU A 243 -8.55 -6.62 3.47
CA GLU A 243 -9.52 -7.33 2.64
C GLU A 243 -9.46 -6.85 1.17
N VAL A 244 -9.45 -5.53 0.92
CA VAL A 244 -9.37 -4.99 -0.45
C VAL A 244 -8.04 -5.35 -1.11
N GLY A 245 -6.94 -5.41 -0.35
CA GLY A 245 -5.64 -5.86 -0.83
C GLY A 245 -5.66 -7.32 -1.29
N VAL A 246 -6.40 -8.20 -0.60
CA VAL A 246 -6.62 -9.59 -1.03
C VAL A 246 -7.37 -9.64 -2.36
N ARG A 247 -8.47 -8.84 -2.50
CA ARG A 247 -9.23 -8.81 -3.78
C ARG A 247 -8.41 -8.24 -4.93
N LEU A 248 -7.61 -7.21 -4.70
CA LEU A 248 -6.69 -6.69 -5.72
C LEU A 248 -5.70 -7.76 -6.19
N LEU A 249 -5.07 -8.49 -5.26
CA LEU A 249 -4.09 -9.53 -5.57
C LEU A 249 -4.69 -10.80 -6.20
N LEU A 250 -5.99 -11.03 -6.04
CA LEU A 250 -6.72 -12.13 -6.70
C LEU A 250 -7.14 -11.79 -8.12
N ASN A 251 -7.48 -10.53 -8.38
CA ASN A 251 -8.11 -10.12 -9.64
C ASN A 251 -7.13 -9.47 -10.61
N GLU A 252 -5.92 -9.13 -10.17
CA GLU A 252 -4.99 -8.37 -11.01
C GLU A 252 -3.55 -8.83 -10.80
N ALA A 253 -2.70 -8.52 -11.78
CA ALA A 253 -1.27 -8.76 -11.70
C ALA A 253 -0.65 -8.07 -10.47
N PRO A 254 0.47 -8.59 -9.92
CA PRO A 254 1.14 -7.96 -8.79
C PRO A 254 1.42 -6.47 -9.02
N PRO A 255 1.34 -5.61 -7.98
CA PRO A 255 1.48 -4.18 -8.12
C PRO A 255 2.85 -3.76 -8.66
N ALA A 256 2.92 -2.58 -9.26
CA ALA A 256 4.19 -1.88 -9.36
C ALA A 256 4.69 -1.54 -7.95
N TRP A 257 6.01 -1.55 -7.77
CA TRP A 257 6.63 -1.25 -6.50
C TRP A 257 7.26 0.14 -6.52
N CYS A 258 6.80 1.03 -5.66
CA CYS A 258 7.43 2.32 -5.40
C CYS A 258 8.33 2.21 -4.18
N GLN A 259 9.64 2.44 -4.36
CA GLN A 259 10.62 2.26 -3.28
C GLN A 259 10.59 3.38 -2.23
N GLY A 260 9.92 4.49 -2.51
CA GLY A 260 9.82 5.65 -1.64
C GLY A 260 8.95 5.43 -0.41
N VAL A 261 8.97 6.41 0.48
CA VAL A 261 8.09 6.54 1.64
C VAL A 261 7.48 7.92 1.56
N PHE A 262 6.20 8.00 1.22
CA PHE A 262 5.54 9.25 0.86
C PHE A 262 4.40 9.63 1.81
N HIS A 263 4.21 8.88 2.88
CA HIS A 263 3.18 9.16 3.87
C HIS A 263 3.64 8.73 5.26
N ARG A 264 3.13 9.43 6.26
CA ARG A 264 3.32 9.14 7.68
C ARG A 264 1.99 8.78 8.29
N ILE A 265 1.92 7.62 8.92
CA ILE A 265 0.77 7.15 9.69
C ILE A 265 1.07 7.35 11.16
N TYR A 266 0.29 8.23 11.81
CA TYR A 266 0.46 8.54 13.22
C TYR A 266 -0.32 7.56 14.08
N GLN A 267 0.37 6.96 15.05
CA GLN A 267 -0.24 6.04 16.02
C GLN A 267 -0.62 6.80 17.29
N HIS A 268 -1.90 6.90 17.55
CA HIS A 268 -2.45 7.53 18.76
C HIS A 268 -3.57 6.65 19.36
N ALA A 269 -3.94 6.93 20.61
CA ALA A 269 -4.89 6.11 21.36
C ALA A 269 -6.28 6.02 20.69
N ASP A 270 -6.71 7.12 20.04
CA ASP A 270 -8.03 7.24 19.40
C ASP A 270 -8.07 6.67 17.98
N SER A 271 -6.94 6.13 17.47
CA SER A 271 -6.92 5.52 16.15
C SER A 271 -7.52 4.11 16.19
N ILE A 272 -8.20 3.70 15.11
CA ILE A 272 -8.70 2.31 14.97
C ILE A 272 -7.55 1.30 15.15
N THR A 273 -6.33 1.65 14.75
CA THR A 273 -5.15 0.81 14.96
C THR A 273 -4.64 0.86 16.39
N GLY A 274 -4.89 1.92 17.14
CA GLY A 274 -4.53 2.10 18.56
C GLY A 274 -5.40 1.32 19.55
N GLU A 275 -6.68 1.01 19.19
CA GLU A 275 -7.56 0.20 20.06
C GLU A 275 -6.93 -1.15 20.41
N ALA A 276 -7.19 -1.65 21.63
CA ALA A 276 -6.74 -2.96 22.04
C ALA A 276 -7.23 -4.06 21.07
N LEU A 277 -6.37 -5.02 20.77
CA LEU A 277 -6.71 -6.13 19.87
C LEU A 277 -7.94 -6.92 20.34
N ALA A 278 -8.18 -6.89 21.66
CA ALA A 278 -9.33 -7.52 22.33
C ALA A 278 -10.67 -6.93 21.84
N ASP A 279 -10.78 -5.60 21.82
CA ASP A 279 -12.04 -4.90 21.49
C ASP A 279 -12.40 -5.02 20.00
N LYS A 280 -11.38 -5.31 19.19
CA LYS A 280 -11.53 -5.53 17.75
C LYS A 280 -11.90 -6.96 17.37
N LEU A 281 -11.89 -7.90 18.30
CA LEU A 281 -12.00 -9.33 17.97
C LEU A 281 -13.20 -9.69 17.09
N PRO A 282 -14.45 -9.26 17.38
CA PRO A 282 -15.59 -9.59 16.50
C PRO A 282 -15.41 -9.04 15.10
N LYS A 283 -14.87 -7.81 15.00
CA LYS A 283 -14.58 -7.10 13.74
C LYS A 283 -13.53 -7.84 12.91
N ILE A 284 -12.45 -8.31 13.58
CA ILE A 284 -11.37 -9.12 12.97
C ILE A 284 -11.91 -10.45 12.43
N VAL A 285 -12.72 -11.14 13.22
CA VAL A 285 -13.36 -12.42 12.80
C VAL A 285 -14.21 -12.19 11.55
N GLN A 286 -14.97 -11.11 11.51
CA GLN A 286 -15.79 -10.76 10.34
C GLN A 286 -14.93 -10.58 9.08
N THR A 287 -13.81 -9.86 9.19
CA THR A 287 -12.89 -9.65 8.06
C THR A 287 -12.21 -10.96 7.61
N LEU A 288 -11.72 -11.79 8.56
CA LEU A 288 -11.11 -13.07 8.22
C LEU A 288 -12.12 -14.02 7.52
N ASN A 289 -13.38 -14.02 7.94
CA ASN A 289 -14.44 -14.79 7.30
C ASN A 289 -14.79 -14.23 5.90
N SER A 290 -14.77 -12.90 5.72
CA SER A 290 -14.93 -12.27 4.40
C SER A 290 -13.80 -12.71 3.45
N ILE A 291 -12.54 -12.60 3.88
CA ILE A 291 -11.39 -13.07 3.10
C ILE A 291 -11.52 -14.56 2.76
N SER A 292 -11.93 -15.41 3.71
CA SER A 292 -12.12 -16.84 3.44
C SER A 292 -13.16 -17.08 2.35
N ARG A 293 -14.29 -16.38 2.41
CA ARG A 293 -15.33 -16.47 1.36
C ARG A 293 -14.77 -16.03 0.01
N THR A 294 -14.06 -14.92 -0.04
CA THR A 294 -13.41 -14.40 -1.24
C THR A 294 -12.43 -15.41 -1.84
N LEU A 295 -11.56 -16.02 -1.03
CA LEU A 295 -10.62 -17.06 -1.48
C LEU A 295 -11.33 -18.30 -2.06
N ASN A 296 -12.47 -18.68 -1.49
CA ASN A 296 -13.24 -19.83 -1.99
C ASN A 296 -13.98 -19.49 -3.29
N THR A 297 -14.61 -18.31 -3.37
CA THR A 297 -15.35 -17.86 -4.55
C THR A 297 -14.46 -17.73 -5.78
N HIS A 298 -13.22 -17.25 -5.59
CA HIS A 298 -12.23 -17.06 -6.68
C HIS A 298 -11.38 -18.31 -6.92
N ALA A 299 -11.71 -19.46 -6.34
CA ALA A 299 -10.91 -20.68 -6.44
C ALA A 299 -9.41 -20.43 -6.19
N ALA A 300 -9.11 -19.61 -5.18
CA ALA A 300 -7.73 -19.18 -4.88
C ALA A 300 -6.80 -20.38 -4.66
N PRO A 301 -5.49 -20.23 -4.89
CA PRO A 301 -4.50 -21.26 -4.66
C PRO A 301 -4.59 -21.88 -3.26
N HIS A 302 -4.23 -23.17 -3.12
CA HIS A 302 -4.26 -23.84 -1.82
C HIS A 302 -3.37 -23.15 -0.80
N ALA A 303 -2.19 -22.67 -1.23
CA ALA A 303 -1.26 -21.92 -0.38
C ALA A 303 -1.91 -20.66 0.24
N ALA A 304 -2.81 -19.97 -0.46
CA ALA A 304 -3.51 -18.80 0.09
C ALA A 304 -4.45 -19.17 1.25
N ARG A 305 -5.15 -20.30 1.15
CA ARG A 305 -6.01 -20.82 2.24
C ARG A 305 -5.19 -21.26 3.44
N VAL A 306 -4.04 -21.91 3.20
CA VAL A 306 -3.09 -22.29 4.25
C VAL A 306 -2.52 -21.03 4.93
N ALA A 307 -2.14 -20.02 4.15
CA ALA A 307 -1.65 -18.74 4.66
C ALA A 307 -2.67 -18.05 5.57
N LEU A 308 -3.96 -18.06 5.21
CA LEU A 308 -5.03 -17.50 6.05
C LEU A 308 -5.16 -18.26 7.38
N ALA A 309 -5.10 -19.59 7.36
CA ALA A 309 -5.12 -20.40 8.57
C ALA A 309 -3.91 -20.12 9.48
N TYR A 310 -2.72 -19.95 8.90
CA TYR A 310 -1.51 -19.54 9.63
C TYR A 310 -1.64 -18.13 10.21
N ARG A 311 -2.20 -17.19 9.46
CA ARG A 311 -2.50 -15.84 9.95
C ARG A 311 -3.41 -15.87 11.17
N CYS A 312 -4.49 -16.65 11.13
CA CYS A 312 -5.38 -16.84 12.27
C CYS A 312 -4.64 -17.39 13.50
N ALA A 313 -3.76 -18.38 13.30
CA ALA A 313 -2.96 -18.94 14.38
C ALA A 313 -2.01 -17.90 15.00
N ILE A 314 -1.34 -17.09 14.17
CA ILE A 314 -0.46 -16.00 14.61
C ILE A 314 -1.23 -14.96 15.44
N VAL A 315 -2.40 -14.51 14.97
CA VAL A 315 -3.24 -13.55 15.70
C VAL A 315 -3.74 -14.14 17.01
N CYS A 316 -4.13 -15.41 17.06
CA CYS A 316 -4.46 -16.11 18.30
C CYS A 316 -3.30 -16.09 19.30
N GLY A 317 -2.07 -16.31 18.83
CA GLY A 317 -0.87 -16.24 19.69
C GLY A 317 -0.61 -14.82 20.19
N GLN A 318 -0.79 -13.80 19.36
CA GLN A 318 -0.67 -12.39 19.76
C GLN A 318 -1.67 -12.02 20.88
N LEU A 319 -2.93 -12.47 20.78
CA LEU A 319 -3.92 -12.29 21.83
C LEU A 319 -3.53 -13.00 23.14
N GLN A 320 -2.91 -14.18 23.06
CA GLN A 320 -2.39 -14.86 24.24
C GLN A 320 -1.23 -14.09 24.90
N CYS A 321 -0.33 -13.53 24.09
CA CYS A 321 0.78 -12.70 24.55
C CYS A 321 0.31 -11.43 25.27
N THR A 322 -0.82 -10.85 24.88
CA THR A 322 -1.41 -9.65 25.52
C THR A 322 -2.33 -9.95 26.69
N ALA A 323 -2.17 -11.12 27.32
CA ALA A 323 -2.95 -11.59 28.46
C ALA A 323 -4.48 -11.66 28.20
N ALA A 324 -4.88 -11.92 26.95
CA ALA A 324 -6.27 -12.11 26.54
C ALA A 324 -6.57 -13.57 26.10
N PRO A 325 -6.39 -14.58 26.97
CA PRO A 325 -6.49 -15.99 26.59
C PRO A 325 -7.91 -16.40 26.19
N GLU A 326 -8.92 -15.76 26.77
CA GLU A 326 -10.34 -16.02 26.42
C GLU A 326 -10.62 -15.59 24.99
N LEU A 327 -10.17 -14.39 24.60
CA LEU A 327 -10.32 -13.87 23.24
C LEU A 327 -9.54 -14.71 22.23
N ALA A 328 -8.38 -15.22 22.61
CA ALA A 328 -7.63 -16.16 21.78
C ALA A 328 -8.39 -17.49 21.57
N ARG A 329 -9.14 -17.97 22.59
CA ARG A 329 -10.00 -19.14 22.47
C ARG A 329 -11.20 -18.87 21.55
N GLN A 330 -11.85 -17.73 21.71
CA GLN A 330 -12.96 -17.30 20.85
C GLN A 330 -12.55 -17.17 19.39
N LEU A 331 -11.43 -16.49 19.10
CA LEU A 331 -10.89 -16.39 17.76
C LEU A 331 -10.56 -17.78 17.20
N HIS A 332 -9.91 -18.62 18.01
CA HIS A 332 -9.56 -19.97 17.60
C HIS A 332 -10.82 -20.80 17.25
N ALA A 333 -11.87 -20.72 18.03
CA ALA A 333 -13.15 -21.38 17.74
C ALA A 333 -13.80 -20.81 16.47
N ALA A 334 -13.93 -19.48 16.37
CA ALA A 334 -14.56 -18.81 15.23
C ALA A 334 -13.83 -19.05 13.89
N THR A 335 -12.51 -19.27 13.92
CA THR A 335 -11.71 -19.58 12.72
C THR A 335 -11.47 -21.08 12.52
N SER A 336 -12.18 -21.94 13.23
CA SER A 336 -12.06 -23.40 13.11
C SER A 336 -12.28 -23.91 11.67
N PRO A 337 -13.28 -23.42 10.91
CA PRO A 337 -13.52 -23.88 9.54
C PRO A 337 -12.31 -23.61 8.61
N LEU A 338 -11.53 -22.56 8.87
CA LEU A 338 -10.36 -22.22 8.05
C LEU A 338 -9.20 -23.21 8.21
N ARG A 339 -9.24 -24.04 9.27
CA ARG A 339 -8.21 -25.07 9.52
C ARG A 339 -8.63 -26.46 9.05
N ALA A 340 -9.90 -26.65 8.70
CA ALA A 340 -10.40 -27.95 8.26
C ALA A 340 -9.62 -28.54 7.07
N PRO A 341 -9.25 -27.77 6.03
CA PRO A 341 -8.52 -28.26 4.87
C PRO A 341 -7.02 -28.49 5.11
N LEU A 342 -6.48 -28.20 6.30
CA LEU A 342 -5.05 -28.34 6.59
C LEU A 342 -4.67 -29.83 6.75
N SER A 343 -3.52 -30.21 6.16
CA SER A 343 -2.87 -31.50 6.43
C SER A 343 -2.40 -31.61 7.89
N PRO A 344 -2.08 -32.84 8.39
CA PRO A 344 -1.53 -33.00 9.73
C PRO A 344 -0.28 -32.15 9.99
N LEU A 345 0.63 -32.09 9.03
CA LEU A 345 1.85 -31.27 9.12
C LEU A 345 1.51 -29.78 9.20
N GLN A 346 0.62 -29.27 8.33
CA GLN A 346 0.18 -27.87 8.35
C GLN A 346 -0.53 -27.51 9.66
N ARG A 347 -1.30 -28.40 10.25
CA ARG A 347 -1.90 -28.24 11.59
C ARG A 347 -0.83 -28.15 12.68
N GLY A 348 0.23 -28.96 12.58
CA GLY A 348 1.39 -28.88 13.47
C GLY A 348 2.10 -27.54 13.38
N LEU A 349 2.36 -27.07 12.16
CA LEU A 349 2.97 -25.73 11.91
C LEU A 349 2.10 -24.59 12.42
N ALA A 350 0.79 -24.62 12.20
CA ALA A 350 -0.12 -23.61 12.74
C ALA A 350 -0.06 -23.53 14.27
N ARG A 351 0.04 -24.68 14.98
CA ARG A 351 0.24 -24.70 16.46
C ARG A 351 1.57 -24.09 16.86
N ALA A 352 2.66 -24.40 16.13
CA ALA A 352 3.97 -23.83 16.37
C ALA A 352 3.97 -22.30 16.17
N PHE A 353 3.37 -21.77 15.10
CA PHE A 353 3.26 -20.33 14.87
C PHE A 353 2.43 -19.63 15.94
N ARG A 354 1.34 -20.24 16.40
CA ARG A 354 0.55 -19.75 17.53
C ARG A 354 1.40 -19.66 18.79
N TRP A 355 2.15 -20.72 19.12
CA TRP A 355 3.03 -20.76 20.29
C TRP A 355 4.12 -19.70 20.22
N LEU A 356 4.84 -19.61 19.09
CA LEU A 356 5.88 -18.58 18.89
C LEU A 356 5.33 -17.16 19.08
N SER A 357 4.14 -16.89 18.51
CA SER A 357 3.49 -15.59 18.65
C SER A 357 3.03 -15.33 20.11
N ALA A 358 2.63 -16.36 20.85
CA ALA A 358 2.27 -16.25 22.26
C ALA A 358 3.49 -15.95 23.16
N GLN A 359 4.70 -16.32 22.73
CA GLN A 359 5.97 -15.93 23.38
C GLN A 359 6.41 -14.50 23.02
N GLY A 360 5.60 -13.72 22.28
CA GLY A 360 5.93 -12.36 21.86
C GLY A 360 6.93 -12.27 20.72
N ILE A 361 7.27 -13.39 20.07
CA ILE A 361 8.23 -13.40 18.94
C ILE A 361 7.63 -12.63 17.76
N ARG A 362 8.31 -11.57 17.34
CA ARG A 362 7.90 -10.74 16.21
C ARG A 362 8.34 -11.36 14.88
N GLY A 363 7.54 -11.14 13.82
CA GLY A 363 7.90 -11.60 12.47
C GLY A 363 7.64 -13.08 12.20
N VAL A 364 6.89 -13.78 13.03
CA VAL A 364 6.49 -15.20 12.85
C VAL A 364 5.86 -15.43 11.48
N TRP A 365 5.16 -14.45 10.91
CA TRP A 365 4.59 -14.53 9.57
C TRP A 365 5.64 -14.77 8.47
N ARG A 366 6.89 -14.29 8.65
CA ARG A 366 8.00 -14.54 7.71
C ARG A 366 8.41 -16.02 7.74
N ALA A 367 8.46 -16.64 8.91
CA ALA A 367 8.69 -18.07 9.04
C ALA A 367 7.53 -18.88 8.43
N ALA A 368 6.29 -18.45 8.66
CA ALA A 368 5.11 -19.10 8.11
C ALA A 368 5.12 -19.11 6.57
N ARG A 369 5.65 -18.05 5.93
CA ARG A 369 5.81 -17.99 4.47
C ARG A 369 6.66 -19.13 3.90
N TRP A 370 7.76 -19.46 4.58
CA TRP A 370 8.66 -20.55 4.14
C TRP A 370 8.04 -21.95 4.27
N CYS A 371 6.96 -22.05 5.03
CA CYS A 371 6.24 -23.29 5.27
C CYS A 371 4.94 -23.42 4.45
N LEU A 372 4.72 -22.53 3.48
CA LEU A 372 3.58 -22.65 2.57
C LEU A 372 3.84 -23.75 1.55
N PRO A 373 2.79 -24.48 1.10
CA PRO A 373 2.91 -25.40 0.00
C PRO A 373 3.28 -24.63 -1.29
N ASN A 374 4.00 -25.30 -2.18
CA ASN A 374 4.14 -24.86 -3.56
C ASN A 374 2.83 -25.18 -4.27
N ASP A 375 2.26 -24.20 -4.95
CA ASP A 375 1.09 -24.35 -5.83
C ASP A 375 1.53 -24.75 -7.23
#